data_40f73034cbb08bcf0363b3ca052eb0db
#
_entry.id   40f73034cbb08bcf0363b3ca052eb0db
#
_cell.length_a   1.000
_cell.length_b   1.000
_cell.length_c   1.000
_cell.angle_alpha   90.00
_cell.angle_beta   90.00
_cell.angle_gamma   90.00
#
_symmetry.space_group_name_H-M   'P 1'
#
loop_
_entity.id
_entity.type
_entity.pdbx_description
1 polymer ?
#
loop_
_entity_poly.entity_id
_entity_poly.type
_entity_poly.pdbx_seq_one_letter_code
_entity_poly.pdbx_strand_id
1 'polypeptide(L)'
;MTNICNLKCTFCPPKILPNKTMTLDKFDKLNLELKEFTTELAYHIVGDPLVLSNLDEYLNISLKHNLKVNITTTANNINKKHYETLLNPTIKQINFSINSYNANSHKKSLDEYLEPIIEFVKFAQKQKHEYFINFRIWNLDEENSAKGFNLKVFNKINEAFDTNIDIEDVYKNRPKNIRIDRKIFFNFDEYFNWPNLENKEVSKTGFCYGLDSHFGVLSNGDVVPCCLDKDAIINLGNIEDNSLKNILTSKRVKDIQNGFKKDILVEELCQKCEYRTRFDKRLEDE
;
A
#
# COMPACT_ATOMS: atom_id res chain seq x y z
N MET A 1 0.59 2.01 -11.63
CA MET A 1 -0.25 1.55 -12.75
C MET A 1 -1.59 2.30 -12.85
N THR A 2 -2.48 2.34 -11.86
CA THR A 2 -3.71 3.16 -11.86
C THR A 2 -3.86 3.96 -10.58
N ASN A 3 -4.43 5.16 -10.65
CA ASN A 3 -4.83 5.96 -9.49
C ASN A 3 -6.37 5.97 -9.29
N ILE A 4 -7.11 5.13 -10.01
CA ILE A 4 -8.56 5.01 -9.92
C ILE A 4 -8.92 4.13 -8.72
N CYS A 5 -9.88 4.56 -7.92
CA CYS A 5 -10.45 3.80 -6.80
C CYS A 5 -11.96 4.00 -6.75
N ASN A 6 -12.70 2.96 -6.37
CA ASN A 6 -14.16 3.00 -6.23
C ASN A 6 -14.65 3.54 -4.88
N LEU A 7 -13.73 3.77 -3.94
CA LEU A 7 -14.03 4.30 -2.60
C LEU A 7 -13.47 5.70 -2.41
N LYS A 8 -14.00 6.39 -1.40
CA LYS A 8 -13.56 7.71 -0.94
C LYS A 8 -13.36 7.64 0.59
N CYS A 9 -12.36 6.84 1.00
CA CYS A 9 -12.08 6.64 2.42
C CYS A 9 -11.75 7.97 3.11
N THR A 10 -12.28 8.17 4.31
CA THR A 10 -12.08 9.41 5.10
C THR A 10 -10.61 9.67 5.44
N PHE A 11 -9.79 8.63 5.54
CA PHE A 11 -8.36 8.72 5.77
C PHE A 11 -7.53 8.94 4.49
N CYS A 12 -8.15 8.82 3.32
CA CYS A 12 -7.45 8.98 2.04
C CYS A 12 -7.56 10.44 1.59
N PRO A 13 -6.45 11.13 1.32
CA PRO A 13 -6.50 12.53 0.94
C PRO A 13 -7.15 12.72 -0.43
N PRO A 14 -7.76 13.88 -0.70
CA PRO A 14 -8.26 14.22 -2.03
C PRO A 14 -7.17 14.10 -3.08
N LYS A 15 -7.50 13.57 -4.26
CA LYS A 15 -6.57 13.48 -5.39
C LYS A 15 -6.59 14.81 -6.16
N ILE A 16 -5.40 15.34 -6.44
CA ILE A 16 -5.21 16.51 -7.31
C ILE A 16 -5.03 16.05 -8.75
N LEU A 17 -4.24 14.98 -8.95
CA LEU A 17 -4.00 14.43 -10.28
C LEU A 17 -5.26 13.79 -10.89
N PRO A 18 -5.49 13.96 -12.19
CA PRO A 18 -6.63 13.35 -12.86
C PRO A 18 -6.55 11.83 -12.84
N ASN A 19 -7.72 11.18 -12.93
CA ASN A 19 -7.79 9.73 -13.03
C ASN A 19 -7.02 9.25 -14.26
N LYS A 20 -6.07 8.35 -14.06
CA LYS A 20 -5.25 7.79 -15.13
C LYS A 20 -4.89 6.34 -14.84
N THR A 21 -4.85 5.54 -15.89
CA THR A 21 -4.25 4.22 -15.90
C THR A 21 -3.11 4.23 -16.91
N MET A 22 -1.94 3.76 -16.50
CA MET A 22 -0.78 3.61 -17.38
C MET A 22 -1.08 2.54 -18.43
N THR A 23 -0.77 2.78 -19.71
CA THR A 23 -0.95 1.77 -20.76
C THR A 23 -0.02 0.57 -20.54
N LEU A 24 -0.41 -0.60 -21.06
CA LEU A 24 0.41 -1.82 -20.93
C LEU A 24 1.80 -1.64 -21.54
N ASP A 25 1.92 -0.97 -22.69
CA ASP A 25 3.20 -0.69 -23.33
C ASP A 25 4.14 0.16 -22.45
N LYS A 26 3.60 1.20 -21.82
CA LYS A 26 4.36 2.04 -20.88
C LYS A 26 4.74 1.24 -19.63
N PHE A 27 3.83 0.42 -19.14
CA PHE A 27 4.06 -0.41 -17.99
C PHE A 27 5.10 -1.51 -18.26
N ASP A 28 5.12 -2.10 -19.46
CA ASP A 28 6.14 -3.07 -19.87
C ASP A 28 7.55 -2.42 -19.96
N LYS A 29 7.63 -1.25 -20.59
CA LYS A 29 8.88 -0.46 -20.62
C LYS A 29 9.37 -0.10 -19.23
N LEU A 30 8.47 0.34 -18.35
CA LEU A 30 8.81 0.66 -16.97
C LEU A 30 9.32 -0.57 -16.21
N ASN A 31 8.67 -1.74 -16.35
CA ASN A 31 9.13 -2.97 -15.71
C ASN A 31 10.50 -3.43 -16.23
N LEU A 32 10.79 -3.22 -17.51
CA LEU A 32 12.10 -3.49 -18.08
C LEU A 32 13.21 -2.66 -17.43
N GLU A 33 12.93 -1.40 -17.06
CA GLU A 33 13.89 -0.56 -16.34
C GLU A 33 13.91 -0.91 -14.84
N LEU A 34 12.75 -1.14 -14.22
CA LEU A 34 12.63 -1.40 -12.77
C LEU A 34 13.40 -2.63 -12.31
N LYS A 35 13.48 -3.69 -13.13
CA LYS A 35 14.22 -4.91 -12.77
C LYS A 35 15.70 -4.70 -12.48
N GLU A 36 16.29 -3.58 -12.92
CA GLU A 36 17.68 -3.20 -12.64
C GLU A 36 17.83 -2.60 -11.21
N PHE A 37 16.72 -2.20 -10.56
CA PHE A 37 16.72 -1.53 -9.27
C PHE A 37 16.05 -2.33 -8.17
N THR A 38 15.09 -3.20 -8.53
CA THR A 38 14.30 -3.93 -7.55
C THR A 38 13.88 -5.29 -8.07
N THR A 39 13.56 -6.19 -7.15
CA THR A 39 12.90 -7.48 -7.42
C THR A 39 11.41 -7.46 -7.05
N GLU A 40 10.91 -6.38 -6.46
CA GLU A 40 9.55 -6.29 -5.94
C GLU A 40 8.87 -4.99 -6.32
N LEU A 41 7.60 -5.09 -6.69
CA LEU A 41 6.71 -3.97 -6.96
C LEU A 41 5.55 -3.95 -5.98
N ALA A 42 5.15 -2.76 -5.56
CA ALA A 42 3.92 -2.57 -4.81
C ALA A 42 2.86 -1.89 -5.70
N TYR A 43 1.77 -2.62 -5.98
CA TYR A 43 0.64 -2.11 -6.76
C TYR A 43 -0.28 -1.30 -5.86
N HIS A 44 0.23 -0.16 -5.42
CA HIS A 44 -0.48 0.86 -4.64
C HIS A 44 0.25 2.20 -4.78
N ILE A 45 -0.15 3.20 -4.22
CA ILE A 45 0.11 4.55 -3.79
C ILE A 45 -1.28 5.10 -3.53
N VAL A 46 -2.01 5.47 -4.56
CA VAL A 46 -3.46 5.72 -4.54
C VAL A 46 -4.11 4.94 -5.68
N GLY A 47 -5.39 4.62 -5.52
CA GLY A 47 -6.10 3.74 -6.46
C GLY A 47 -6.25 2.33 -5.90
N ASP A 48 -7.00 1.49 -6.62
CA ASP A 48 -7.24 0.10 -6.27
C ASP A 48 -7.01 -0.79 -7.51
N PRO A 49 -6.05 -1.73 -7.47
CA PRO A 49 -5.77 -2.61 -8.60
C PRO A 49 -6.98 -3.39 -9.12
N LEU A 50 -7.92 -3.78 -8.24
CA LEU A 50 -9.10 -4.56 -8.62
C LEU A 50 -10.17 -3.76 -9.38
N VAL A 51 -9.95 -2.47 -9.65
CA VAL A 51 -10.80 -1.72 -10.59
C VAL A 51 -10.47 -2.01 -12.05
N LEU A 52 -9.29 -2.60 -12.31
CA LEU A 52 -8.84 -2.92 -13.67
C LEU A 52 -9.42 -4.27 -14.11
N SER A 53 -10.14 -4.26 -15.22
CA SER A 53 -10.67 -5.49 -15.83
C SER A 53 -9.59 -6.39 -16.44
N ASN A 54 -8.40 -5.83 -16.70
CA ASN A 54 -7.24 -6.50 -17.27
C ASN A 54 -6.03 -6.51 -16.33
N LEU A 55 -6.26 -6.63 -15.02
CA LEU A 55 -5.18 -6.71 -14.02
C LEU A 55 -4.21 -7.87 -14.29
N ASP A 56 -4.70 -8.97 -14.84
CA ASP A 56 -3.90 -10.13 -15.24
C ASP A 56 -2.81 -9.78 -16.25
N GLU A 57 -3.08 -8.88 -17.21
CA GLU A 57 -2.09 -8.42 -18.19
C GLU A 57 -0.94 -7.66 -17.49
N TYR A 58 -1.24 -6.78 -16.50
CA TYR A 58 -0.22 -6.08 -15.71
C TYR A 58 0.61 -7.07 -14.87
N LEU A 59 -0.02 -8.06 -14.26
CA LEU A 59 0.67 -9.10 -13.51
C LEU A 59 1.58 -9.94 -14.40
N ASN A 60 1.11 -10.31 -15.60
CA ASN A 60 1.90 -11.07 -16.56
C ASN A 60 3.10 -10.28 -17.09
N ILE A 61 2.98 -8.96 -17.25
CA ILE A 61 4.12 -8.09 -17.56
C ILE A 61 5.16 -8.15 -16.43
N SER A 62 4.75 -8.01 -15.16
CA SER A 62 5.69 -8.10 -14.05
C SER A 62 6.34 -9.49 -13.94
N LEU A 63 5.56 -10.55 -14.19
CA LEU A 63 6.07 -11.92 -14.25
C LEU A 63 7.13 -12.09 -15.36
N LYS A 64 6.87 -11.57 -16.56
CA LYS A 64 7.81 -11.56 -17.70
C LYS A 64 9.17 -10.95 -17.34
N HIS A 65 9.18 -9.95 -16.48
CA HIS A 65 10.38 -9.27 -16.02
C HIS A 65 10.95 -9.83 -14.70
N ASN A 66 10.43 -10.95 -14.20
CA ASN A 66 10.83 -11.59 -12.93
C ASN A 66 10.66 -10.69 -11.70
N LEU A 67 9.68 -9.79 -11.73
CA LEU A 67 9.36 -8.91 -10.61
C LEU A 67 8.23 -9.51 -9.78
N LYS A 68 8.39 -9.56 -8.47
CA LYS A 68 7.33 -9.97 -7.54
C LYS A 68 6.41 -8.79 -7.22
N VAL A 69 5.14 -9.07 -6.99
CA VAL A 69 4.11 -8.05 -6.80
C VAL A 69 3.44 -8.15 -5.44
N ASN A 70 3.39 -7.02 -4.75
CA ASN A 70 2.57 -6.82 -3.55
C ASN A 70 1.31 -6.03 -3.94
N ILE A 71 0.15 -6.66 -3.85
CA ILE A 71 -1.14 -6.03 -4.13
C ILE A 71 -1.71 -5.43 -2.84
N THR A 72 -2.20 -4.19 -2.91
CA THR A 72 -3.04 -3.62 -1.86
C THR A 72 -4.37 -3.21 -2.46
N THR A 73 -5.46 -3.71 -1.91
CA THR A 73 -6.81 -3.46 -2.40
C THR A 73 -7.79 -3.27 -1.25
N THR A 74 -8.83 -2.49 -1.49
CA THR A 74 -9.98 -2.42 -0.60
C THR A 74 -10.86 -3.66 -0.70
N ALA A 75 -10.69 -4.45 -1.74
CA ALA A 75 -11.51 -5.62 -2.09
C ALA A 75 -13.03 -5.35 -2.19
N ASN A 76 -13.47 -4.10 -2.25
CA ASN A 76 -14.88 -3.74 -2.28
C ASN A 76 -15.67 -4.40 -3.43
N ASN A 77 -14.99 -4.73 -4.52
CA ASN A 77 -15.59 -5.34 -5.71
C ASN A 77 -15.01 -6.74 -6.01
N ILE A 78 -14.34 -7.37 -5.05
CA ILE A 78 -13.81 -8.73 -5.26
C ILE A 78 -14.95 -9.69 -5.58
N ASN A 79 -14.74 -10.56 -6.55
CA ASN A 79 -15.68 -11.60 -6.96
C ASN A 79 -14.94 -12.73 -7.68
N LYS A 80 -15.63 -13.80 -8.06
CA LYS A 80 -15.04 -15.01 -8.66
C LYS A 80 -14.20 -14.77 -9.92
N LYS A 81 -14.45 -13.68 -10.68
CA LYS A 81 -13.65 -13.32 -11.86
C LYS A 81 -12.21 -12.94 -11.51
N HIS A 82 -11.98 -12.46 -10.28
CA HIS A 82 -10.65 -12.08 -9.82
C HIS A 82 -9.82 -13.26 -9.27
N TYR A 83 -10.46 -14.42 -9.01
CA TYR A 83 -9.81 -15.52 -8.29
C TYR A 83 -8.59 -16.04 -9.03
N GLU A 84 -8.72 -16.38 -10.30
CA GLU A 84 -7.60 -16.86 -11.12
C GLU A 84 -6.51 -15.79 -11.28
N THR A 85 -6.90 -14.54 -11.51
CA THR A 85 -5.96 -13.40 -11.59
C THR A 85 -5.13 -13.26 -10.31
N LEU A 86 -5.77 -13.43 -9.15
CA LEU A 86 -5.10 -13.30 -7.85
C LEU A 86 -4.32 -14.56 -7.44
N LEU A 87 -4.33 -15.64 -8.24
CA LEU A 87 -3.40 -16.77 -8.12
C LEU A 87 -2.14 -16.61 -8.96
N ASN A 88 -1.96 -15.51 -9.68
CA ASN A 88 -0.79 -15.30 -10.54
C ASN A 88 0.52 -15.49 -9.75
N PRO A 89 1.47 -16.29 -10.25
CA PRO A 89 2.70 -16.68 -9.54
C PRO A 89 3.66 -15.49 -9.30
N THR A 90 3.44 -14.34 -9.94
CA THR A 90 4.19 -13.12 -9.66
C THR A 90 3.83 -12.49 -8.31
N ILE A 91 2.64 -12.80 -7.79
CA ILE A 91 2.17 -12.25 -6.53
C ILE A 91 2.99 -12.83 -5.37
N LYS A 92 3.54 -11.94 -4.55
CA LYS A 92 4.22 -12.24 -3.29
C LYS A 92 3.32 -12.00 -2.09
N GLN A 93 2.44 -11.00 -2.17
CA GLN A 93 1.57 -10.62 -1.07
C GLN A 93 0.29 -9.93 -1.57
N ILE A 94 -0.81 -10.23 -0.89
CA ILE A 94 -2.09 -9.53 -1.05
C ILE A 94 -2.48 -8.91 0.30
N ASN A 95 -2.76 -7.60 0.28
CA ASN A 95 -3.22 -6.85 1.44
C ASN A 95 -4.66 -6.41 1.20
N PHE A 96 -5.58 -6.91 1.98
CA PHE A 96 -6.96 -6.47 2.03
C PHE A 96 -7.10 -5.35 3.07
N SER A 97 -7.33 -4.11 2.63
CA SER A 97 -7.50 -2.95 3.49
C SER A 97 -8.90 -2.95 4.11
N ILE A 98 -9.13 -3.81 5.11
CA ILE A 98 -10.46 -4.02 5.72
C ILE A 98 -10.98 -2.74 6.38
N ASN A 99 -10.09 -1.94 6.99
CA ASN A 99 -10.46 -0.65 7.56
C ASN A 99 -11.05 0.35 6.55
N SER A 100 -10.87 0.13 5.24
CA SER A 100 -11.50 0.95 4.21
C SER A 100 -13.03 0.86 4.24
N TYR A 101 -13.59 -0.27 4.67
CA TYR A 101 -15.04 -0.39 4.84
C TYR A 101 -15.55 0.61 5.90
N ASN A 102 -14.93 0.64 7.08
CA ASN A 102 -15.33 1.55 8.16
C ASN A 102 -15.17 3.04 7.80
N ALA A 103 -14.26 3.34 6.89
CA ALA A 103 -13.95 4.70 6.43
C ALA A 103 -14.85 5.20 5.28
N ASN A 104 -15.92 4.47 4.96
CA ASN A 104 -16.87 4.82 3.90
C ASN A 104 -18.32 4.56 4.33
N SER A 105 -19.25 5.27 3.68
CA SER A 105 -20.67 4.92 3.74
C SER A 105 -20.96 3.85 2.68
N HIS A 106 -21.37 2.68 3.12
CA HIS A 106 -21.69 1.56 2.25
C HIS A 106 -23.19 1.26 2.18
N LYS A 107 -23.64 0.76 1.01
CA LYS A 107 -24.96 0.12 0.87
C LYS A 107 -24.92 -1.35 1.28
N LYS A 108 -23.74 -1.99 1.18
CA LYS A 108 -23.50 -3.38 1.57
C LYS A 108 -23.34 -3.49 3.09
N SER A 109 -23.89 -4.53 3.67
CA SER A 109 -23.57 -4.92 5.05
C SER A 109 -22.10 -5.35 5.18
N LEU A 110 -21.61 -5.43 6.41
CA LEU A 110 -20.24 -5.93 6.66
C LEU A 110 -20.08 -7.38 6.19
N ASP A 111 -21.12 -8.20 6.36
CA ASP A 111 -21.11 -9.59 5.91
C ASP A 111 -21.00 -9.69 4.39
N GLU A 112 -21.82 -8.95 3.65
CA GLU A 112 -21.75 -8.88 2.18
C GLU A 112 -20.41 -8.36 1.67
N TYR A 113 -19.67 -7.59 2.48
CA TYR A 113 -18.34 -7.14 2.14
C TYR A 113 -17.26 -8.18 2.44
N LEU A 114 -17.31 -8.82 3.62
CA LEU A 114 -16.28 -9.76 4.06
C LEU A 114 -16.41 -11.13 3.42
N GLU A 115 -17.61 -11.62 3.14
CA GLU A 115 -17.82 -12.96 2.62
C GLU A 115 -17.08 -13.26 1.32
N PRO A 116 -17.10 -12.41 0.27
CA PRO A 116 -16.32 -12.66 -0.94
C PRO A 116 -14.80 -12.66 -0.70
N ILE A 117 -14.31 -11.91 0.27
CA ILE A 117 -12.88 -11.89 0.65
C ILE A 117 -12.52 -13.22 1.32
N ILE A 118 -13.33 -13.67 2.28
CA ILE A 118 -13.14 -14.94 2.99
C ILE A 118 -13.22 -16.12 2.01
N GLU A 119 -14.20 -16.11 1.11
CA GLU A 119 -14.33 -17.14 0.06
C GLU A 119 -13.09 -17.20 -0.82
N PHE A 120 -12.56 -16.05 -1.25
CA PHE A 120 -11.31 -16.01 -2.02
C PHE A 120 -10.13 -16.59 -1.22
N VAL A 121 -9.97 -16.21 0.05
CA VAL A 121 -8.87 -16.71 0.89
C VAL A 121 -8.96 -18.23 1.05
N LYS A 122 -10.15 -18.78 1.30
CA LYS A 122 -10.39 -20.23 1.37
C LYS A 122 -10.11 -20.90 0.02
N PHE A 123 -10.47 -20.26 -1.09
CA PHE A 123 -10.15 -20.76 -2.43
C PHE A 123 -8.63 -20.82 -2.63
N ALA A 124 -7.91 -19.74 -2.32
CA ALA A 124 -6.46 -19.68 -2.42
C ALA A 124 -5.75 -20.74 -1.55
N GLN A 125 -6.25 -20.98 -0.32
CA GLN A 125 -5.76 -22.08 0.53
C GLN A 125 -5.90 -23.45 -0.15
N LYS A 126 -7.05 -23.74 -0.75
CA LYS A 126 -7.28 -25.00 -1.49
C LYS A 126 -6.33 -25.16 -2.68
N GLN A 127 -5.96 -24.06 -3.33
CA GLN A 127 -4.97 -24.02 -4.41
C GLN A 127 -3.52 -24.06 -3.89
N LYS A 128 -3.31 -24.16 -2.57
CA LYS A 128 -1.98 -24.18 -1.93
C LYS A 128 -1.12 -22.98 -2.30
N HIS A 129 -1.71 -21.78 -2.27
CA HIS A 129 -1.00 -20.54 -2.59
C HIS A 129 0.30 -20.38 -1.79
N GLU A 130 1.30 -19.73 -2.40
CA GLU A 130 2.61 -19.50 -1.81
C GLU A 130 2.89 -18.05 -1.39
N TYR A 131 1.96 -17.12 -1.66
CA TYR A 131 2.04 -15.72 -1.26
C TYR A 131 1.41 -15.46 0.10
N PHE A 132 1.74 -14.32 0.71
CA PHE A 132 1.15 -13.87 1.96
C PHE A 132 -0.20 -13.18 1.72
N ILE A 133 -1.14 -13.39 2.63
CA ILE A 133 -2.43 -12.70 2.66
C ILE A 133 -2.54 -11.96 4.00
N ASN A 134 -2.81 -10.65 3.94
CA ASN A 134 -2.99 -9.82 5.12
C ASN A 134 -4.38 -9.19 5.12
N PHE A 135 -5.12 -9.40 6.21
CA PHE A 135 -6.28 -8.57 6.57
C PHE A 135 -5.75 -7.36 7.33
N ARG A 136 -5.68 -6.20 6.66
CA ARG A 136 -5.17 -4.96 7.28
C ARG A 136 -6.24 -4.28 8.08
N ILE A 137 -5.94 -4.07 9.36
CA ILE A 137 -6.73 -3.33 10.33
C ILE A 137 -5.87 -2.16 10.81
N TRP A 138 -5.84 -1.08 10.01
CA TRP A 138 -4.99 0.10 10.23
C TRP A 138 -5.79 1.24 10.86
N ASN A 139 -6.58 0.94 11.87
CA ASN A 139 -7.46 1.84 12.59
C ASN A 139 -7.56 1.47 14.08
N LEU A 140 -6.44 1.04 14.68
CA LEU A 140 -6.41 0.68 16.10
C LEU A 140 -6.40 1.90 17.03
N ASP A 141 -6.30 3.10 16.51
CA ASP A 141 -6.39 4.34 17.27
C ASP A 141 -7.80 4.52 17.85
N GLU A 142 -7.88 4.87 19.13
CA GLU A 142 -9.16 5.02 19.83
C GLU A 142 -9.97 6.22 19.32
N GLU A 143 -9.31 7.23 18.78
CA GLU A 143 -9.93 8.45 18.27
C GLU A 143 -10.96 8.21 17.16
N ASN A 144 -10.77 7.16 16.35
CA ASN A 144 -11.68 6.82 15.25
C ASN A 144 -12.81 5.88 15.63
N SER A 145 -12.97 5.55 16.92
CA SER A 145 -14.10 4.72 17.44
C SER A 145 -14.31 3.41 16.67
N ALA A 146 -13.22 2.84 16.13
CA ALA A 146 -13.28 1.68 15.25
C ALA A 146 -13.39 0.32 15.99
N LYS A 147 -13.26 0.29 17.32
CA LYS A 147 -13.22 -0.97 18.09
C LYS A 147 -14.44 -1.85 17.86
N GLY A 148 -15.63 -1.27 17.83
CA GLY A 148 -16.87 -2.03 17.57
C GLY A 148 -16.95 -2.63 16.16
N PHE A 149 -16.40 -1.94 15.16
CA PHE A 149 -16.23 -2.48 13.81
C PHE A 149 -15.19 -3.60 13.79
N ASN A 150 -14.03 -3.37 14.38
CA ASN A 150 -12.93 -4.33 14.42
C ASN A 150 -13.38 -5.63 15.13
N LEU A 151 -14.16 -5.55 16.23
CA LEU A 151 -14.71 -6.71 16.90
C LEU A 151 -15.57 -7.58 15.97
N LYS A 152 -16.41 -6.96 15.14
CA LYS A 152 -17.23 -7.71 14.18
C LYS A 152 -16.37 -8.40 13.13
N VAL A 153 -15.31 -7.73 12.64
CA VAL A 153 -14.34 -8.32 11.69
C VAL A 153 -13.62 -9.51 12.33
N PHE A 154 -13.14 -9.35 13.58
CA PHE A 154 -12.45 -10.43 14.30
C PHE A 154 -13.36 -11.66 14.47
N ASN A 155 -14.62 -11.45 14.90
CA ASN A 155 -15.57 -12.55 15.08
C ASN A 155 -15.79 -13.32 13.76
N LYS A 156 -15.94 -12.60 12.63
CA LYS A 156 -16.14 -13.24 11.32
C LYS A 156 -14.91 -14.01 10.85
N ILE A 157 -13.72 -13.46 11.06
CA ILE A 157 -12.47 -14.14 10.67
C ILE A 157 -12.21 -15.33 11.60
N ASN A 158 -12.43 -15.20 12.90
CA ASN A 158 -12.29 -16.31 13.86
C ASN A 158 -13.22 -17.46 13.49
N GLU A 159 -14.49 -17.18 13.20
CA GLU A 159 -15.48 -18.18 12.74
C GLU A 159 -15.04 -18.84 11.42
N ALA A 160 -14.56 -18.04 10.44
CA ALA A 160 -14.23 -18.52 9.13
C ALA A 160 -12.99 -19.43 9.10
N PHE A 161 -12.02 -19.20 10.00
CA PHE A 161 -10.72 -19.88 10.03
C PHE A 161 -10.49 -20.72 11.30
N ASP A 162 -11.51 -20.92 12.13
CA ASP A 162 -11.45 -21.70 13.37
C ASP A 162 -10.33 -21.22 14.29
N THR A 163 -10.29 -19.91 14.54
CA THR A 163 -9.31 -19.26 15.40
C THR A 163 -9.99 -18.55 16.58
N ASN A 164 -9.22 -18.18 17.58
CA ASN A 164 -9.73 -17.47 18.76
C ASN A 164 -8.83 -16.28 19.11
N ILE A 165 -8.70 -15.35 18.14
CA ILE A 165 -7.91 -14.14 18.31
C ILE A 165 -8.75 -13.13 19.09
N ASP A 166 -8.27 -12.75 20.29
CA ASP A 166 -8.96 -11.81 21.16
C ASP A 166 -8.60 -10.35 20.79
N ILE A 167 -9.62 -9.56 20.53
CA ILE A 167 -9.45 -8.14 20.20
C ILE A 167 -8.92 -7.33 21.40
N GLU A 168 -9.28 -7.70 22.63
CA GLU A 168 -8.78 -6.99 23.82
C GLU A 168 -7.27 -7.15 23.97
N ASP A 169 -6.74 -8.35 23.71
CA ASP A 169 -5.31 -8.59 23.66
C ASP A 169 -4.62 -7.77 22.58
N VAL A 170 -5.26 -7.60 21.40
CA VAL A 170 -4.72 -6.78 20.32
C VAL A 170 -4.64 -5.30 20.72
N TYR A 171 -5.69 -4.76 21.33
CA TYR A 171 -5.70 -3.36 21.79
C TYR A 171 -4.74 -3.12 22.95
N LYS A 172 -4.52 -4.12 23.80
CA LYS A 172 -3.58 -4.07 24.94
C LYS A 172 -2.11 -4.15 24.48
N ASN A 173 -1.80 -5.14 23.64
CA ASN A 173 -0.43 -5.51 23.30
C ASN A 173 0.09 -4.86 22.01
N ARG A 174 -0.80 -4.27 21.20
CA ARG A 174 -0.49 -3.59 19.92
C ARG A 174 0.47 -4.37 19.01
N PRO A 175 0.22 -5.67 18.76
CA PRO A 175 1.09 -6.46 17.88
C PRO A 175 1.05 -5.90 16.46
N LYS A 176 2.15 -6.03 15.71
CA LYS A 176 2.16 -5.65 14.29
C LYS A 176 1.41 -6.67 13.43
N ASN A 177 1.49 -7.94 13.76
CA ASN A 177 0.84 -9.01 13.02
C ASN A 177 0.41 -10.13 13.97
N ILE A 178 -0.71 -10.79 13.63
CA ILE A 178 -1.13 -12.05 14.25
C ILE A 178 -1.38 -13.05 13.14
N ARG A 179 -0.81 -14.25 13.26
CA ARG A 179 -1.04 -15.33 12.31
C ARG A 179 -2.43 -15.92 12.50
N ILE A 180 -3.20 -16.03 11.42
CA ILE A 180 -4.49 -16.73 11.36
C ILE A 180 -4.26 -18.16 10.90
N ASP A 181 -3.47 -18.35 9.83
CA ASP A 181 -3.10 -19.65 9.28
C ASP A 181 -1.71 -19.55 8.60
N ARG A 182 -1.25 -20.59 7.87
CA ARG A 182 0.09 -20.74 7.28
C ARG A 182 0.71 -19.43 6.76
N LYS A 183 0.08 -18.76 5.81
CA LYS A 183 0.53 -17.47 5.20
C LYS A 183 -0.56 -16.40 5.26
N ILE A 184 -1.50 -16.53 6.19
CA ILE A 184 -2.63 -15.63 6.39
C ILE A 184 -2.47 -14.94 7.73
N PHE A 185 -2.59 -13.61 7.74
CA PHE A 185 -2.34 -12.79 8.92
C PHE A 185 -3.37 -11.67 9.06
N PHE A 186 -3.63 -11.28 10.29
CA PHE A 186 -3.99 -9.89 10.57
C PHE A 186 -2.71 -9.05 10.56
N ASN A 187 -2.82 -7.85 9.98
CA ASN A 187 -1.77 -6.83 10.01
C ASN A 187 -2.35 -5.54 10.58
N PHE A 188 -1.74 -5.02 11.62
CA PHE A 188 -2.24 -3.90 12.39
C PHE A 188 -1.38 -2.66 12.26
N ASP A 189 -2.05 -1.50 12.25
CA ASP A 189 -1.42 -0.19 12.35
C ASP A 189 -2.47 0.84 12.80
N GLU A 190 -2.06 2.09 12.87
CA GLU A 190 -2.88 3.24 13.19
C GLU A 190 -2.99 4.16 11.98
N TYR A 191 -4.02 4.99 11.93
CA TYR A 191 -4.12 6.05 10.94
C TYR A 191 -2.96 7.02 11.08
N PHE A 192 -2.65 7.71 10.00
CA PHE A 192 -1.67 8.77 9.96
C PHE A 192 -2.17 9.88 9.03
N ASN A 193 -1.73 11.10 9.28
CA ASN A 193 -2.02 12.22 8.39
C ASN A 193 -1.08 12.17 7.19
N TRP A 194 -1.66 12.19 6.00
CA TRP A 194 -0.87 12.27 4.78
C TRP A 194 -0.12 13.61 4.72
N PRO A 195 1.14 13.61 4.27
CA PRO A 195 1.87 14.86 4.09
C PRO A 195 1.20 15.74 3.04
N ASN A 196 1.13 17.04 3.37
CA ASN A 196 0.58 18.08 2.50
C ASN A 196 1.33 19.38 2.80
N LEU A 197 1.48 20.26 1.80
CA LEU A 197 2.13 21.56 1.98
C LEU A 197 1.34 22.52 2.89
N GLU A 198 0.04 22.27 3.08
CA GLU A 198 -0.80 23.02 4.02
C GLU A 198 -0.65 22.55 5.48
N ASN A 199 -0.06 21.37 5.70
CA ASN A 199 0.16 20.87 7.06
C ASN A 199 1.20 21.73 7.78
N LYS A 200 1.11 21.75 9.11
CA LYS A 200 2.17 22.35 9.94
C LYS A 200 3.49 21.61 9.75
N GLU A 201 4.58 22.33 9.84
CA GLU A 201 5.91 21.73 9.89
C GLU A 201 6.05 20.83 11.12
N VAL A 202 6.44 19.59 10.91
CA VAL A 202 6.70 18.61 11.98
C VAL A 202 8.14 18.74 12.45
N SER A 203 9.10 18.74 11.50
CA SER A 203 10.52 18.91 11.79
C SER A 203 11.29 19.21 10.51
N LYS A 204 12.42 19.91 10.62
CA LYS A 204 13.42 20.08 9.55
C LYS A 204 14.51 19.03 9.61
N THR A 205 14.55 18.25 10.68
CA THR A 205 15.53 17.19 10.89
C THR A 205 14.86 15.84 11.00
N GLY A 206 15.58 14.77 10.68
CA GLY A 206 15.16 13.38 10.81
C GLY A 206 15.49 12.53 9.60
N PHE A 207 15.32 11.24 9.77
CA PHE A 207 15.60 10.21 8.77
C PHE A 207 14.33 9.76 8.03
N CYS A 208 14.48 9.26 6.79
CA CYS A 208 13.42 8.57 6.05
C CYS A 208 14.02 7.53 5.10
N TYR A 209 13.28 6.45 4.87
CA TYR A 209 13.63 5.39 3.91
C TYR A 209 13.30 5.72 2.44
N GLY A 210 12.66 6.87 2.17
CA GLY A 210 12.38 7.31 0.80
C GLY A 210 13.66 7.44 -0.01
N LEU A 211 13.67 6.94 -1.25
CA LEU A 211 14.83 6.88 -2.15
C LEU A 211 16.01 6.01 -1.66
N ASP A 212 15.92 5.41 -0.48
CA ASP A 212 16.88 4.44 0.02
C ASP A 212 16.37 3.02 -0.22
N SER A 213 15.23 2.67 0.36
CA SER A 213 14.62 1.34 0.23
C SER A 213 13.48 1.29 -0.80
N HIS A 214 12.93 2.41 -1.18
CA HIS A 214 11.82 2.49 -2.13
C HIS A 214 11.70 3.89 -2.77
N PHE A 215 11.00 3.92 -3.90
CA PHE A 215 10.50 5.13 -4.56
C PHE A 215 9.15 4.83 -5.20
N GLY A 216 8.46 5.83 -5.74
CA GLY A 216 7.18 5.65 -6.42
C GLY A 216 7.23 6.08 -7.88
N VAL A 217 6.41 5.42 -8.72
CA VAL A 217 6.08 5.87 -10.07
C VAL A 217 4.57 5.97 -10.18
N LEU A 218 4.07 7.17 -10.41
CA LEU A 218 2.64 7.45 -10.52
C LEU A 218 2.09 6.98 -11.87
N SER A 219 0.77 6.87 -11.98
CA SER A 219 0.10 6.39 -13.22
C SER A 219 0.31 7.29 -14.44
N ASN A 220 0.72 8.55 -14.24
CA ASN A 220 1.08 9.51 -15.29
C ASN A 220 2.57 9.44 -15.69
N GLY A 221 3.38 8.62 -15.00
CA GLY A 221 4.81 8.45 -15.25
C GLY A 221 5.73 9.30 -14.38
N ASP A 222 5.20 10.16 -13.52
CA ASP A 222 6.01 10.94 -12.59
C ASP A 222 6.67 10.04 -11.54
N VAL A 223 7.96 10.29 -11.29
CA VAL A 223 8.74 9.59 -10.27
C VAL A 223 8.77 10.44 -9.00
N VAL A 224 8.48 9.80 -7.87
CA VAL A 224 8.35 10.43 -6.55
C VAL A 224 9.21 9.71 -5.50
N PRO A 225 9.63 10.37 -4.42
CA PRO A 225 10.55 9.78 -3.44
C PRO A 225 9.92 8.65 -2.61
N CYS A 226 8.60 8.63 -2.43
CA CYS A 226 7.91 7.62 -1.64
C CYS A 226 6.43 7.52 -2.01
N CYS A 227 5.73 6.52 -1.45
CA CYS A 227 4.30 6.29 -1.69
C CYS A 227 3.38 7.33 -1.05
N LEU A 228 3.87 8.23 -0.20
CA LEU A 228 3.06 9.29 0.41
C LEU A 228 3.03 10.57 -0.43
N ASP A 229 3.90 10.71 -1.41
CA ASP A 229 3.84 11.81 -2.39
C ASP A 229 2.96 11.42 -3.58
N LYS A 230 1.66 11.35 -3.34
CA LYS A 230 0.66 10.91 -4.32
C LYS A 230 0.40 11.89 -5.45
N ASP A 231 0.76 13.13 -5.29
CA ASP A 231 0.48 14.24 -6.24
C ASP A 231 1.75 14.75 -6.93
N ALA A 232 2.90 14.06 -6.75
CA ALA A 232 4.20 14.44 -7.29
C ALA A 232 4.63 15.88 -6.89
N ILE A 233 4.41 16.25 -5.63
CA ILE A 233 4.90 17.53 -5.07
C ILE A 233 6.43 17.57 -5.16
N ILE A 234 7.08 16.44 -4.85
CA ILE A 234 8.51 16.23 -5.07
C ILE A 234 8.68 15.45 -6.39
N ASN A 235 8.34 16.09 -7.51
CA ASN A 235 8.55 15.47 -8.82
C ASN A 235 10.04 15.36 -9.12
N LEU A 236 10.54 14.14 -9.27
CA LEU A 236 11.95 13.83 -9.58
C LEU A 236 12.23 13.75 -11.08
N GLY A 237 11.18 13.70 -11.90
CA GLY A 237 11.19 13.57 -13.35
C GLY A 237 10.08 12.63 -13.83
N ASN A 238 9.94 12.51 -15.15
CA ASN A 238 8.93 11.64 -15.75
C ASN A 238 9.61 10.58 -16.64
N ILE A 239 9.14 9.34 -16.58
CA ILE A 239 9.68 8.20 -17.34
C ILE A 239 9.45 8.32 -18.86
N GLU A 240 8.60 9.25 -19.31
CA GLU A 240 8.40 9.53 -20.74
C GLU A 240 9.52 10.43 -21.28
N ASP A 241 10.14 11.25 -20.43
CA ASP A 241 11.16 12.22 -20.82
C ASP A 241 12.59 11.71 -20.57
N ASN A 242 12.76 10.87 -19.55
CA ASN A 242 14.08 10.40 -19.11
C ASN A 242 14.04 8.94 -18.67
N SER A 243 15.16 8.22 -18.84
CA SER A 243 15.31 6.89 -18.26
C SER A 243 15.23 6.94 -16.71
N LEU A 244 14.70 5.90 -16.10
CA LEU A 244 14.62 5.79 -14.65
C LEU A 244 16.00 5.92 -13.99
N LYS A 245 17.05 5.39 -14.63
CA LYS A 245 18.43 5.54 -14.17
C LYS A 245 18.86 7.01 -14.09
N ASN A 246 18.57 7.81 -15.11
CA ASN A 246 18.94 9.23 -15.12
C ASN A 246 18.18 10.00 -14.03
N ILE A 247 16.88 9.69 -13.84
CA ILE A 247 16.07 10.30 -12.80
C ILE A 247 16.64 9.97 -11.42
N LEU A 248 16.85 8.69 -11.12
CA LEU A 248 17.33 8.24 -9.80
C LEU A 248 18.78 8.61 -9.48
N THR A 249 19.59 8.98 -10.48
CA THR A 249 20.95 9.48 -10.27
C THR A 249 21.08 11.00 -10.35
N SER A 250 19.95 11.71 -10.48
CA SER A 250 19.92 13.17 -10.56
C SER A 250 20.47 13.86 -9.30
N LYS A 251 20.85 15.12 -9.45
CA LYS A 251 21.33 15.94 -8.31
C LYS A 251 20.30 16.02 -7.19
N ARG A 252 19.02 16.26 -7.54
CA ARG A 252 17.93 16.37 -6.56
C ARG A 252 17.77 15.11 -5.73
N VAL A 253 17.78 13.92 -6.36
CA VAL A 253 17.72 12.63 -5.67
C VAL A 253 18.88 12.47 -4.70
N LYS A 254 20.11 12.76 -5.15
CA LYS A 254 21.31 12.69 -4.31
C LYS A 254 21.27 13.66 -3.14
N ASP A 255 20.76 14.88 -3.34
CA ASP A 255 20.61 15.88 -2.28
C ASP A 255 19.61 15.38 -1.21
N ILE A 256 18.47 14.77 -1.60
CA ILE A 256 17.50 14.19 -0.67
C ILE A 256 18.12 13.02 0.10
N GLN A 257 18.76 12.06 -0.60
CA GLN A 257 19.42 10.91 0.03
C GLN A 257 20.52 11.33 1.01
N ASN A 258 21.34 12.30 0.63
CA ASN A 258 22.38 12.83 1.50
C ASN A 258 21.82 13.62 2.68
N GLY A 259 20.70 14.29 2.48
CA GLY A 259 19.94 14.94 3.55
C GLY A 259 19.51 13.91 4.60
N PHE A 260 18.80 12.85 4.19
CA PHE A 260 18.34 11.81 5.12
C PHE A 260 19.48 11.12 5.88
N LYS A 261 20.64 10.88 5.22
CA LYS A 261 21.83 10.32 5.88
C LYS A 261 22.44 11.23 6.96
N LYS A 262 22.12 12.53 6.90
CA LYS A 262 22.58 13.54 7.85
C LYS A 262 21.48 14.07 8.76
N ASP A 263 20.34 13.34 8.81
CA ASP A 263 19.15 13.75 9.54
C ASP A 263 18.61 15.14 9.15
N ILE A 264 18.73 15.49 7.86
CA ILE A 264 18.23 16.75 7.30
C ILE A 264 17.12 16.47 6.29
N LEU A 265 15.96 17.09 6.48
CA LEU A 265 14.83 17.01 5.55
C LEU A 265 14.90 18.19 4.57
N VAL A 266 15.43 17.93 3.35
CA VAL A 266 15.65 18.99 2.36
C VAL A 266 14.39 19.42 1.62
N GLU A 267 13.37 18.56 1.57
CA GLU A 267 12.10 18.85 0.89
C GLU A 267 11.01 19.26 1.89
N GLU A 268 10.25 20.32 1.55
CA GLU A 268 9.21 20.87 2.43
C GLU A 268 8.14 19.82 2.77
N LEU A 269 7.72 19.00 1.80
CA LEU A 269 6.76 17.94 2.04
C LEU A 269 7.26 16.94 3.09
N CYS A 270 8.55 16.60 3.08
CA CYS A 270 9.17 15.72 4.08
C CYS A 270 9.20 16.36 5.48
N GLN A 271 9.38 17.68 5.55
CA GLN A 271 9.33 18.42 6.82
C GLN A 271 7.93 18.46 7.45
N LYS A 272 6.89 18.21 6.64
CA LYS A 272 5.47 18.19 7.04
C LYS A 272 4.89 16.78 7.15
N CYS A 273 5.74 15.73 7.06
CA CYS A 273 5.33 14.34 7.08
C CYS A 273 5.36 13.76 8.50
N GLU A 274 4.20 13.55 9.12
CA GLU A 274 4.09 12.87 10.42
C GLU A 274 4.51 11.40 10.34
N TYR A 275 4.22 10.71 9.23
CA TYR A 275 4.54 9.29 9.09
C TYR A 275 6.03 8.99 9.27
N ARG A 276 6.89 9.94 8.88
CA ARG A 276 8.34 9.85 9.01
C ARG A 276 8.80 9.71 10.47
N THR A 277 8.10 10.34 11.43
CA THR A 277 8.48 10.28 12.86
C THR A 277 8.54 8.86 13.42
N ARG A 278 7.90 7.89 12.74
CA ARG A 278 7.96 6.47 13.09
C ARG A 278 9.37 5.89 12.93
N PHE A 279 10.26 6.58 12.23
CA PHE A 279 11.65 6.18 11.98
C PHE A 279 12.64 6.85 12.95
N ASP A 280 12.20 7.85 13.69
CA ASP A 280 13.06 8.61 14.63
C ASP A 280 13.53 7.74 15.84
N LYS A 281 12.77 6.69 16.18
CA LYS A 281 13.12 5.73 17.24
C LYS A 281 14.39 4.91 16.97
N ARG A 282 14.94 4.99 15.76
CA ARG A 282 16.21 4.33 15.42
C ARG A 282 17.41 4.95 16.12
N LEU A 283 17.29 6.22 16.53
CA LEU A 283 18.37 6.97 17.20
C LEU A 283 18.44 6.72 18.72
N GLU A 284 17.44 6.02 19.29
CA GLU A 284 17.41 5.67 20.72
C GLU A 284 17.97 4.27 20.99
N ASP A 285 18.18 3.43 19.95
CA ASP A 285 18.63 2.04 20.03
C ASP A 285 20.09 1.84 19.52
N GLU A 286 20.79 2.89 19.09
CA GLU A 286 22.23 2.94 18.75
C GLU A 286 23.03 3.68 19.87
#